data_4d5ff6f67ab93da19a56107c8275e0f1
#
_entry.id   4d5ff6f67ab93da19a56107c8275e0f1
#
_cell.length_a   1.000
_cell.length_b   1.000
_cell.length_c   1.000
_cell.angle_alpha   90.00
_cell.angle_beta   90.00
_cell.angle_gamma   90.00
#
_symmetry.space_group_name_H-M   'P 1'
#
loop_
_entity.id
_entity.type
_entity.pdbx_description
1 polymer ?
#
loop_
_entity_poly.entity_id
_entity_poly.type
_entity_poly.pdbx_seq_one_letter_code
_entity_poly.pdbx_strand_id
1 'polypeptide(L)'
;MKRNSLSKLLRRIACALAALVIALAVAVFALWHNELATLASFQKLSDRDEAHRDGAVYQINVSGDYSFDEFLSQGGASNDAELISFITRSITKGIIPMHIKTSSIACSAFTADTQSGDRVFGRNYDFSATNTAIVYTNPGEGRHASYSTIDLSFLGLDADKDVETVGQKILTLAAPY
;
A
#
# COMPACT_ATOMS: atom_id res chain seq x y z
N MET A 1 -4.48 -33.48 45.84
CA MET A 1 -3.57 -32.33 45.78
C MET A 1 -2.94 -32.04 44.39
N LYS A 2 -2.76 -32.99 43.45
CA LYS A 2 -2.12 -32.77 42.12
C LYS A 2 -2.96 -31.93 41.12
N ARG A 3 -4.30 -31.93 41.21
CA ARG A 3 -5.21 -31.24 40.24
C ARG A 3 -5.11 -29.72 40.30
N ASN A 4 -4.87 -29.10 41.46
CA ASN A 4 -4.71 -27.65 41.61
C ASN A 4 -3.37 -27.12 41.10
N SER A 5 -2.34 -27.96 41.04
CA SER A 5 -1.03 -27.57 40.49
C SER A 5 -1.07 -27.51 38.96
N LEU A 6 -1.74 -28.46 38.30
CA LEU A 6 -1.88 -28.52 36.85
C LEU A 6 -2.70 -27.34 36.33
N SER A 7 -3.82 -27.00 36.98
CA SER A 7 -4.64 -25.85 36.60
C SER A 7 -3.90 -24.51 36.72
N LYS A 8 -3.07 -24.35 37.75
CA LYS A 8 -2.22 -23.14 37.90
C LYS A 8 -1.14 -23.09 36.82
N LEU A 9 -0.55 -24.22 36.45
CA LEU A 9 0.44 -24.29 35.36
C LEU A 9 -0.22 -23.92 34.00
N LEU A 10 -1.36 -24.52 33.67
CA LEU A 10 -2.09 -24.23 32.43
C LEU A 10 -2.50 -22.74 32.34
N ARG A 11 -2.95 -22.17 33.46
CA ARG A 11 -3.28 -20.73 33.51
C ARG A 11 -2.05 -19.85 33.27
N ARG A 12 -0.88 -20.20 33.82
CA ARG A 12 0.38 -19.47 33.58
C ARG A 12 0.79 -19.55 32.10
N ILE A 13 0.70 -20.74 31.51
CA ILE A 13 0.99 -20.93 30.07
C ILE A 13 0.03 -20.10 29.21
N ALA A 14 -1.28 -20.13 29.50
CA ALA A 14 -2.26 -19.35 28.78
C ALA A 14 -2.00 -17.84 28.90
N CYS A 15 -1.66 -17.34 30.10
CA CYS A 15 -1.29 -15.93 30.28
C CYS A 15 0.00 -15.57 29.54
N ALA A 16 1.00 -16.44 29.52
CA ALA A 16 2.25 -16.21 28.79
C ALA A 16 2.02 -16.17 27.28
N LEU A 17 1.19 -17.08 26.74
CA LEU A 17 0.81 -17.08 25.32
C LEU A 17 0.00 -15.84 24.96
N ALA A 18 -0.96 -15.43 25.78
CA ALA A 18 -1.72 -14.20 25.55
C ALA A 18 -0.79 -12.97 25.55
N ALA A 19 0.14 -12.87 26.49
CA ALA A 19 1.12 -11.80 26.54
C ALA A 19 2.02 -11.77 25.30
N LEU A 20 2.44 -12.94 24.81
CA LEU A 20 3.23 -13.06 23.59
C LEU A 20 2.45 -12.60 22.36
N VAL A 21 1.18 -13.01 22.23
CA VAL A 21 0.31 -12.58 21.11
C VAL A 21 0.11 -11.07 21.12
N ILE A 22 -0.15 -10.48 22.30
CA ILE A 22 -0.28 -9.02 22.45
C ILE A 22 1.01 -8.31 22.04
N ALA A 23 2.16 -8.80 22.54
CA ALA A 23 3.46 -8.22 22.19
C ALA A 23 3.74 -8.27 20.67
N LEU A 24 3.41 -9.38 20.01
CA LEU A 24 3.54 -9.53 18.55
C LEU A 24 2.60 -8.58 17.83
N ALA A 25 1.34 -8.45 18.25
CA ALA A 25 0.38 -7.53 17.66
C ALA A 25 0.85 -6.07 17.77
N VAL A 26 1.37 -5.66 18.93
CA VAL A 26 1.94 -4.32 19.15
C VAL A 26 3.16 -4.11 18.24
N ALA A 27 4.04 -5.09 18.12
CA ALA A 27 5.22 -5.01 17.26
C ALA A 27 4.83 -4.87 15.78
N VAL A 28 3.87 -5.66 15.31
CA VAL A 28 3.34 -5.56 13.94
C VAL A 28 2.72 -4.18 13.71
N PHE A 29 1.88 -3.72 14.62
CA PHE A 29 1.27 -2.39 14.49
C PHE A 29 2.34 -1.28 14.49
N ALA A 30 3.33 -1.34 15.37
CA ALA A 30 4.40 -0.34 15.42
C ALA A 30 5.24 -0.30 14.13
N LEU A 31 5.47 -1.47 13.49
CA LEU A 31 6.26 -1.57 12.26
C LEU A 31 5.47 -1.12 11.01
N TRP A 32 4.16 -1.37 10.95
CA TRP A 32 3.35 -1.15 9.74
C TRP A 32 2.20 -0.15 9.92
N HIS A 33 2.20 0.69 10.97
CA HIS A 33 1.11 1.61 11.20
C HIS A 33 0.84 2.57 10.02
N ASN A 34 1.88 3.04 9.33
CA ASN A 34 1.73 3.90 8.15
C ASN A 34 1.13 3.13 6.96
N GLU A 35 1.58 1.92 6.71
CA GLU A 35 1.06 1.06 5.65
C GLU A 35 -0.39 0.64 5.95
N LEU A 36 -0.71 0.34 7.20
CA LEU A 36 -2.08 0.05 7.63
C LEU A 36 -2.99 1.27 7.48
N ALA A 37 -2.53 2.46 7.87
CA ALA A 37 -3.27 3.70 7.69
C ALA A 37 -3.47 4.03 6.20
N THR A 38 -2.46 3.80 5.37
CA THR A 38 -2.56 3.94 3.90
C THR A 38 -3.60 2.98 3.33
N LEU A 39 -3.58 1.71 3.72
CA LEU A 39 -4.60 0.72 3.32
C LEU A 39 -6.01 1.11 3.79
N ALA A 40 -6.14 1.62 5.02
CA ALA A 40 -7.42 2.07 5.56
C ALA A 40 -8.00 3.29 4.83
N SER A 41 -7.16 4.04 4.14
CA SER A 41 -7.57 5.21 3.34
C SER A 41 -8.10 4.85 1.96
N PHE A 42 -8.07 3.58 1.58
CA PHE A 42 -8.52 3.12 0.27
C PHE A 42 -10.00 3.42 0.06
N GLN A 43 -10.32 4.16 -1.00
CA GLN A 43 -11.68 4.52 -1.35
C GLN A 43 -11.90 4.32 -2.85
N LYS A 44 -12.98 3.62 -3.21
CA LYS A 44 -13.40 3.51 -4.60
C LYS A 44 -14.13 4.80 -5.00
N LEU A 45 -13.68 5.43 -6.09
CA LEU A 45 -14.25 6.65 -6.65
C LEU A 45 -15.23 6.35 -7.78
N SER A 46 -14.94 5.36 -8.62
CA SER A 46 -15.82 4.92 -9.69
C SER A 46 -15.79 3.42 -9.86
N ASP A 47 -16.91 2.87 -10.30
CA ASP A 47 -17.01 1.47 -10.68
C ASP A 47 -16.34 1.24 -12.04
N ARG A 48 -16.06 -0.04 -12.31
CA ARG A 48 -15.57 -0.51 -13.60
C ARG A 48 -16.60 -0.23 -14.70
N ASP A 49 -16.12 0.27 -15.83
CA ASP A 49 -16.90 0.39 -17.06
C ASP A 49 -16.49 -0.69 -18.07
N GLU A 50 -17.26 -1.77 -18.14
CA GLU A 50 -16.97 -2.89 -19.02
C GLU A 50 -17.14 -2.52 -20.52
N ALA A 51 -18.00 -1.56 -20.84
CA ALA A 51 -18.25 -1.13 -22.22
C ALA A 51 -17.01 -0.43 -22.82
N HIS A 52 -16.28 0.32 -21.98
CA HIS A 52 -15.06 1.02 -22.38
C HIS A 52 -13.78 0.28 -21.96
N ARG A 53 -13.89 -0.90 -21.33
CA ARG A 53 -12.79 -1.67 -20.76
C ARG A 53 -12.01 -0.93 -19.65
N ASP A 54 -12.63 0.06 -19.06
CA ASP A 54 -12.02 0.82 -17.97
C ASP A 54 -12.21 0.07 -16.66
N GLY A 55 -11.14 -0.06 -15.89
CA GLY A 55 -11.18 -0.58 -14.53
C GLY A 55 -11.79 0.42 -13.56
N ALA A 56 -11.98 0.00 -12.33
CA ALA A 56 -12.39 0.90 -11.27
C ALA A 56 -11.28 1.92 -10.95
N VAL A 57 -11.70 3.10 -10.49
CA VAL A 57 -10.79 4.15 -10.02
C VAL A 57 -10.87 4.24 -8.50
N TYR A 58 -9.72 4.28 -7.88
CA TYR A 58 -9.56 4.34 -6.43
C TYR A 58 -8.80 5.60 -6.01
N GLN A 59 -8.95 5.99 -4.75
CA GLN A 59 -8.13 6.99 -4.09
C GLN A 59 -7.39 6.35 -2.93
N ILE A 60 -6.15 6.75 -2.73
CA ILE A 60 -5.29 6.30 -1.63
C ILE A 60 -4.60 7.52 -1.03
N ASN A 61 -4.57 7.64 0.29
CA ASN A 61 -3.77 8.63 1.00
C ASN A 61 -2.58 7.93 1.65
N VAL A 62 -1.38 8.22 1.18
CA VAL A 62 -0.16 7.64 1.75
C VAL A 62 0.15 8.33 3.07
N SER A 63 0.27 7.53 4.13
CA SER A 63 0.68 7.97 5.45
C SER A 63 2.20 7.87 5.62
N GLY A 64 2.77 8.87 6.31
CA GLY A 64 4.21 8.94 6.55
C GLY A 64 5.01 9.49 5.37
N ASP A 65 6.32 9.33 5.44
CA ASP A 65 7.28 9.89 4.48
C ASP A 65 7.56 8.97 3.28
N TYR A 66 6.88 7.85 3.17
CA TYR A 66 7.03 6.82 2.13
C TYR A 66 8.49 6.43 1.86
N SER A 67 9.38 6.54 2.87
CA SER A 67 10.81 6.20 2.82
C SER A 67 11.62 6.94 1.73
N PHE A 68 11.18 8.14 1.32
CA PHE A 68 11.85 8.89 0.26
C PHE A 68 13.25 9.36 0.65
N ASP A 69 13.45 9.79 1.90
CA ASP A 69 14.79 10.16 2.39
C ASP A 69 15.73 8.97 2.45
N GLU A 70 15.22 7.80 2.85
CA GLU A 70 15.99 6.56 2.82
C GLU A 70 16.40 6.20 1.39
N PHE A 71 15.47 6.34 0.43
CA PHE A 71 15.76 6.13 -0.99
C PHE A 71 16.87 7.05 -1.50
N LEU A 72 16.81 8.34 -1.17
CA LEU A 72 17.84 9.31 -1.57
C LEU A 72 19.18 9.03 -0.87
N SER A 73 19.16 8.66 0.41
CA SER A 73 20.38 8.43 1.20
C SER A 73 21.22 7.25 0.68
N GLN A 74 20.59 6.26 0.06
CA GLN A 74 21.29 5.14 -0.59
C GLN A 74 21.71 5.41 -2.04
N GLY A 75 21.48 6.63 -2.56
CA GLY A 75 21.84 7.02 -3.92
C GLY A 75 20.75 6.83 -4.97
N GLY A 76 19.52 6.57 -4.55
CA GLY A 76 18.40 6.31 -5.45
C GLY A 76 18.43 4.91 -6.07
N ALA A 77 18.01 4.79 -7.32
CA ALA A 77 18.06 3.55 -8.11
C ALA A 77 18.57 3.85 -9.52
N SER A 78 19.43 2.99 -10.03
CA SER A 78 20.00 3.12 -11.38
C SER A 78 19.19 2.36 -12.44
N ASN A 79 18.27 1.51 -12.03
CA ASN A 79 17.42 0.71 -12.90
C ASN A 79 16.15 0.25 -12.15
N ASP A 80 15.18 -0.29 -12.92
CA ASP A 80 13.88 -0.73 -12.39
C ASP A 80 14.01 -1.83 -11.33
N ALA A 81 14.96 -2.74 -11.48
CA ALA A 81 15.15 -3.83 -10.53
C ALA A 81 15.58 -3.31 -9.14
N GLU A 82 16.46 -2.31 -9.10
CA GLU A 82 16.86 -1.65 -7.86
C GLU A 82 15.71 -0.88 -7.22
N LEU A 83 14.92 -0.15 -8.03
CA LEU A 83 13.73 0.55 -7.57
C LEU A 83 12.70 -0.42 -6.97
N ILE A 84 12.39 -1.50 -7.66
CA ILE A 84 11.46 -2.53 -7.20
C ILE A 84 11.97 -3.19 -5.91
N SER A 85 13.26 -3.49 -5.86
CA SER A 85 13.89 -4.06 -4.66
C SER A 85 13.76 -3.11 -3.46
N PHE A 86 13.98 -1.81 -3.67
CA PHE A 86 13.79 -0.81 -2.63
C PHE A 86 12.33 -0.74 -2.16
N ILE A 87 11.37 -0.59 -3.08
CA ILE A 87 9.93 -0.51 -2.76
C ILE A 87 9.49 -1.75 -2.00
N THR A 88 9.85 -2.94 -2.49
CA THR A 88 9.50 -4.21 -1.86
C THR A 88 10.04 -4.29 -0.43
N ARG A 89 11.32 -3.94 -0.23
CA ARG A 89 11.94 -3.93 1.09
C ARG A 89 11.31 -2.91 2.02
N SER A 90 10.99 -1.72 1.53
CA SER A 90 10.35 -0.68 2.32
C SER A 90 8.97 -1.11 2.83
N ILE A 91 8.12 -1.67 1.95
CA ILE A 91 6.78 -2.14 2.31
C ILE A 91 6.84 -3.36 3.24
N THR A 92 7.69 -4.32 2.95
CA THR A 92 7.76 -5.59 3.71
C THR A 92 8.69 -5.53 4.91
N LYS A 93 9.39 -4.39 5.11
CA LYS A 93 10.48 -4.23 6.09
C LYS A 93 11.56 -5.30 5.93
N GLY A 94 11.69 -5.86 4.73
CA GLY A 94 12.62 -6.96 4.44
C GLY A 94 12.23 -8.32 5.04
N ILE A 95 11.05 -8.44 5.66
CA ILE A 95 10.62 -9.66 6.38
C ILE A 95 9.86 -10.61 5.46
N ILE A 96 9.07 -10.07 4.53
CA ILE A 96 8.20 -10.86 3.66
C ILE A 96 8.69 -10.75 2.22
N PRO A 97 8.98 -11.87 1.52
CA PRO A 97 9.29 -11.81 0.10
C PRO A 97 8.04 -11.38 -0.69
N MET A 98 8.16 -10.33 -1.48
CA MET A 98 7.12 -9.86 -2.38
C MET A 98 7.71 -9.69 -3.78
N HIS A 99 6.96 -10.07 -4.80
CA HIS A 99 7.32 -9.88 -6.19
C HIS A 99 6.38 -8.86 -6.83
N ILE A 100 6.94 -7.75 -7.28
CA ILE A 100 6.22 -6.77 -8.09
C ILE A 100 6.41 -7.18 -9.56
N LYS A 101 5.31 -7.29 -10.29
CA LYS A 101 5.37 -7.60 -11.72
C LYS A 101 5.90 -6.37 -12.47
N THR A 102 6.94 -6.58 -13.29
CA THR A 102 7.32 -5.60 -14.31
C THR A 102 6.60 -5.97 -15.60
N SER A 103 5.80 -5.09 -16.11
CA SER A 103 5.26 -5.19 -17.47
C SER A 103 5.91 -4.12 -18.35
N SER A 104 5.94 -4.34 -19.66
CA SER A 104 6.27 -3.28 -20.60
C SER A 104 5.21 -2.19 -20.48
N ILE A 105 5.61 -1.04 -19.94
CA ILE A 105 4.74 0.10 -19.67
C ILE A 105 4.82 1.01 -20.90
N ALA A 106 3.67 1.30 -21.52
CA ALA A 106 3.50 2.39 -22.44
C ALA A 106 2.57 3.41 -21.79
N CYS A 107 3.02 4.66 -21.72
CA CYS A 107 2.24 5.78 -21.17
C CYS A 107 2.55 7.03 -21.97
N SER A 108 1.52 7.85 -22.15
CA SER A 108 1.66 9.18 -22.72
C SER A 108 1.39 10.21 -21.64
N ALA A 109 2.17 11.29 -21.61
CA ALA A 109 1.97 12.40 -20.69
C ALA A 109 2.22 13.72 -21.40
N PHE A 110 1.50 14.75 -20.99
CA PHE A 110 1.67 16.11 -21.50
C PHE A 110 1.42 17.15 -20.41
N THR A 111 1.97 18.33 -20.62
CA THR A 111 1.60 19.53 -19.87
C THR A 111 1.03 20.56 -20.82
N ALA A 112 0.04 21.32 -20.37
CA ALA A 112 -0.54 22.41 -21.14
C ALA A 112 -0.89 23.57 -20.19
N ASP A 113 -0.91 24.78 -20.73
CA ASP A 113 -1.43 25.94 -20.02
C ASP A 113 -2.89 26.17 -20.44
N THR A 114 -3.75 26.45 -19.47
CA THR A 114 -5.14 26.82 -19.71
C THR A 114 -5.22 28.26 -20.18
N GLN A 115 -6.39 28.68 -20.69
CA GLN A 115 -6.63 30.09 -21.05
C GLN A 115 -6.56 31.02 -19.83
N SER A 116 -6.80 30.51 -18.62
CA SER A 116 -6.65 31.25 -17.35
C SER A 116 -5.19 31.35 -16.86
N GLY A 117 -4.25 30.70 -17.55
CA GLY A 117 -2.84 30.69 -17.18
C GLY A 117 -2.44 29.60 -16.17
N ASP A 118 -3.36 28.73 -15.83
CA ASP A 118 -3.06 27.58 -14.97
C ASP A 118 -2.37 26.48 -15.77
N ARG A 119 -1.42 25.79 -15.14
CA ARG A 119 -0.76 24.65 -15.75
C ARG A 119 -1.46 23.36 -15.38
N VAL A 120 -1.79 22.57 -16.39
CA VAL A 120 -2.39 21.23 -16.22
C VAL A 120 -1.42 20.16 -16.70
N PHE A 121 -1.50 19.00 -16.05
CA PHE A 121 -0.79 17.79 -16.41
C PHE A 121 -1.82 16.72 -16.78
N GLY A 122 -1.66 16.14 -17.96
CA GLY A 122 -2.46 15.01 -18.43
C GLY A 122 -1.60 13.77 -18.59
N ARG A 123 -2.13 12.62 -18.23
CA ARG A 123 -1.48 11.31 -18.39
C ARG A 123 -2.47 10.28 -18.89
N ASN A 124 -2.03 9.45 -19.80
CA ASN A 124 -2.74 8.27 -20.28
C ASN A 124 -1.98 6.99 -19.93
N TYR A 125 -2.71 5.94 -19.62
CA TYR A 125 -2.19 4.58 -19.50
C TYR A 125 -2.56 3.82 -20.77
N ASP A 126 -1.54 3.39 -21.55
CA ASP A 126 -1.74 2.67 -22.81
C ASP A 126 -1.84 1.16 -22.54
N PHE A 127 -2.81 0.76 -21.69
CA PHE A 127 -3.08 -0.61 -21.31
C PHE A 127 -4.43 -1.08 -21.82
N SER A 128 -4.59 -2.39 -21.96
CA SER A 128 -5.86 -3.00 -22.38
C SER A 128 -6.96 -2.90 -21.33
N ALA A 129 -6.61 -2.85 -20.06
CA ALA A 129 -7.48 -2.61 -18.92
C ALA A 129 -6.64 -2.18 -17.72
N THR A 130 -7.16 -1.26 -16.91
CA THR A 130 -6.46 -0.71 -15.75
C THR A 130 -7.34 -0.77 -14.50
N ASN A 131 -6.70 -0.94 -13.34
CA ASN A 131 -7.26 -0.59 -12.04
C ASN A 131 -6.44 0.59 -11.51
N THR A 132 -6.93 1.81 -11.70
CA THR A 132 -6.14 3.01 -11.41
C THR A 132 -6.40 3.51 -9.99
N ALA A 133 -5.34 3.84 -9.26
CA ALA A 133 -5.46 4.60 -8.03
C ALA A 133 -4.84 5.98 -8.19
N ILE A 134 -5.58 6.99 -7.71
CA ILE A 134 -5.08 8.34 -7.47
C ILE A 134 -4.45 8.33 -6.08
N VAL A 135 -3.17 8.60 -6.01
CA VAL A 135 -2.40 8.53 -4.78
C VAL A 135 -2.08 9.95 -4.31
N TYR A 136 -2.61 10.32 -3.17
CA TYR A 136 -2.24 11.56 -2.49
C TYR A 136 -1.15 11.26 -1.47
N THR A 137 -0.08 12.05 -1.52
CA THR A 137 1.04 11.95 -0.59
C THR A 137 1.31 13.30 0.04
N ASN A 138 1.34 13.33 1.38
CA ASN A 138 1.75 14.50 2.14
C ASN A 138 2.78 14.08 3.20
N PRO A 139 4.08 14.15 2.88
CA PRO A 139 5.13 13.65 3.74
C PRO A 139 5.44 14.54 4.95
N GLY A 140 4.73 15.66 5.11
CA GLY A 140 4.91 16.56 6.25
C GLY A 140 5.82 17.76 5.97
N GLU A 141 6.33 18.38 7.04
CA GLU A 141 7.06 19.64 6.99
C GLU A 141 8.30 19.58 6.09
N GLY A 142 8.50 20.65 5.30
CA GLY A 142 9.67 20.81 4.43
C GLY A 142 9.59 20.07 3.10
N ARG A 143 8.47 19.40 2.80
CA ARG A 143 8.24 18.69 1.55
C ARG A 143 6.91 19.08 0.92
N HIS A 144 6.83 18.93 -0.39
CA HIS A 144 5.61 19.20 -1.13
C HIS A 144 4.67 17.99 -1.10
N ALA A 145 3.40 18.25 -0.85
CA ALA A 145 2.36 17.28 -1.13
C ALA A 145 2.24 17.05 -2.64
N SER A 146 1.87 15.85 -3.03
CA SER A 146 1.74 15.48 -4.43
C SER A 146 0.55 14.58 -4.70
N TYR A 147 0.06 14.64 -5.93
CA TYR A 147 -0.83 13.64 -6.51
C TYR A 147 -0.08 12.86 -7.57
N SER A 148 -0.22 11.55 -7.52
CA SER A 148 0.29 10.64 -8.54
C SER A 148 -0.79 9.62 -8.92
N THR A 149 -0.54 8.86 -9.97
CA THR A 149 -1.42 7.77 -10.36
C THR A 149 -0.61 6.49 -10.49
N ILE A 150 -1.21 5.37 -10.11
CA ILE A 150 -0.62 4.04 -10.22
C ILE A 150 -1.66 3.07 -10.78
N ASP A 151 -1.23 2.15 -11.64
CA ASP A 151 -2.02 0.99 -11.97
C ASP A 151 -1.79 -0.10 -10.91
N LEU A 152 -2.86 -0.50 -10.24
CA LEU A 152 -2.84 -1.48 -9.16
C LEU A 152 -2.51 -2.91 -9.64
N SER A 153 -2.57 -3.16 -10.94
CA SER A 153 -2.15 -4.44 -11.53
C SER A 153 -0.68 -4.75 -11.25
N PHE A 154 0.19 -3.73 -11.08
CA PHE A 154 1.57 -3.92 -10.63
C PHE A 154 1.68 -4.56 -9.25
N LEU A 155 0.67 -4.36 -8.40
CA LEU A 155 0.56 -4.98 -7.09
C LEU A 155 -0.19 -6.32 -7.15
N GLY A 156 -0.49 -6.84 -8.35
CA GLY A 156 -1.25 -8.07 -8.56
C GLY A 156 -2.76 -7.90 -8.38
N LEU A 157 -3.25 -6.66 -8.38
CA LEU A 157 -4.65 -6.30 -8.30
C LEU A 157 -5.14 -5.96 -9.72
N ASP A 158 -5.23 -6.99 -10.55
CA ASP A 158 -5.66 -6.87 -11.95
C ASP A 158 -7.10 -6.32 -12.05
N ALA A 159 -7.48 -5.80 -13.22
CA ALA A 159 -8.75 -5.11 -13.44
C ALA A 159 -10.01 -5.98 -13.18
N ASP A 160 -9.86 -7.31 -13.19
CA ASP A 160 -10.92 -8.27 -12.86
C ASP A 160 -11.09 -8.52 -11.35
N LYS A 161 -10.18 -7.96 -10.52
CA LYS A 161 -10.21 -8.15 -9.06
C LYS A 161 -10.90 -6.98 -8.38
N ASP A 162 -11.75 -7.30 -7.44
CA ASP A 162 -12.33 -6.32 -6.53
C ASP A 162 -11.31 -5.95 -5.44
N VAL A 163 -10.64 -4.83 -5.63
CA VAL A 163 -9.61 -4.31 -4.72
C VAL A 163 -10.19 -3.95 -3.36
N GLU A 164 -11.43 -3.47 -3.33
CA GLU A 164 -12.13 -3.13 -2.08
C GLU A 164 -12.27 -4.36 -1.18
N THR A 165 -12.68 -5.49 -1.76
CA THR A 165 -12.80 -6.75 -1.04
C THR A 165 -11.46 -7.24 -0.50
N VAL A 166 -10.36 -7.06 -1.25
CA VAL A 166 -9.01 -7.42 -0.80
C VAL A 166 -8.55 -6.51 0.34
N GLY A 167 -8.73 -5.20 0.21
CA GLY A 167 -8.40 -4.22 1.25
C GLY A 167 -9.20 -4.47 2.53
N GLN A 168 -10.50 -4.68 2.44
CA GLN A 168 -11.37 -5.01 3.57
C GLN A 168 -10.96 -6.31 4.25
N LYS A 169 -10.61 -7.35 3.50
CA LYS A 169 -10.12 -8.61 4.08
C LYS A 169 -8.82 -8.42 4.85
N ILE A 170 -7.88 -7.66 4.31
CA ILE A 170 -6.62 -7.35 5.02
C ILE A 170 -6.91 -6.56 6.29
N LEU A 171 -7.78 -5.56 6.24
CA LEU A 171 -8.18 -4.76 7.40
C LEU A 171 -8.91 -5.60 8.46
N THR A 172 -9.79 -6.51 8.03
CA THR A 172 -10.50 -7.42 8.95
C THR A 172 -9.54 -8.38 9.63
N LEU A 173 -8.50 -8.85 8.94
CA LEU A 173 -7.46 -9.71 9.53
C LEU A 173 -6.52 -8.94 10.47
N ALA A 174 -6.34 -7.64 10.24
CA ALA A 174 -5.48 -6.78 11.05
C ALA A 174 -6.21 -6.08 12.21
N ALA A 175 -7.54 -6.05 12.19
CA ALA A 175 -8.33 -5.46 13.27
C ALA A 175 -8.31 -6.38 14.50
N PRO A 176 -7.89 -5.90 15.68
CA PRO A 176 -8.04 -6.65 16.92
C PRO A 176 -9.54 -6.77 17.23
N TYR A 177 -9.98 -7.99 17.52
CA TYR A 177 -11.32 -8.25 18.08
C TYR A 177 -11.44 -7.68 19.49
#